data_212a55ba119ac3f7c0c46169a3735f93
#
_entry.id   212a55ba119ac3f7c0c46169a3735f93
#
_cell.length_a   1.000
_cell.length_b   1.000
_cell.length_c   1.000
_cell.angle_alpha   90.00
_cell.angle_beta   90.00
_cell.angle_gamma   90.00
#
_symmetry.space_group_name_H-M   'P 1'
#
loop_
_entity.id
_entity.type
_entity.pdbx_description
1 polymer ?
#
loop_
_entity_poly.entity_id
_entity_poly.type
_entity_poly.pdbx_seq_one_letter_code
_entity_poly.pdbx_strand_id
1 'polypeptide(L)'
;MQVKLLLLLSLSTLLLAKYTNCNFKNPDYTDICKKVVKQGVSYRYANQFLLSYLKTQKFDEISWKYLQPNKIEYHRIQEKKANNVLASYVPKMVANLKKYKDAYNYAEKRYGVNREIIAAILLKETKLGKISPIHDAFKVFNTIVVRTNAKTDRERWLLKMGKSNMAAIITYCYKKRVYPEMCTLPSSYAGAVGIPQFMPNSFIYAKAYKGKLADLTKMEDAIVSVANFLHKKANYKKLIDWDTMPDILKIEQEWYNYAFTYKNASFAYENNKRYRCFTKGRVELQTLKEYVLKIMRYNNSSNYSVGVISLAYQAHKALKNTTKK
;
A
#
# COMPACT_ATOMS: atom_id res chain seq x y z
N MET A 1 20.82 24.20 -50.25
CA MET A 1 20.95 23.07 -49.33
C MET A 1 20.19 23.26 -47.96
N GLN A 2 19.95 24.50 -47.54
CA GLN A 2 19.26 24.79 -46.23
C GLN A 2 17.74 24.54 -46.23
N VAL A 3 17.03 24.67 -47.36
CA VAL A 3 15.56 24.50 -47.40
C VAL A 3 15.13 23.03 -47.27
N LYS A 4 15.93 22.06 -47.75
CA LYS A 4 15.65 20.62 -47.59
C LYS A 4 15.81 20.13 -46.12
N LEU A 5 16.70 20.76 -45.36
CA LEU A 5 16.95 20.41 -43.96
C LEU A 5 15.80 20.86 -43.04
N LEU A 6 15.23 22.05 -43.30
CA LEU A 6 14.07 22.58 -42.57
C LEU A 6 12.80 21.77 -42.83
N LEU A 7 12.59 21.26 -44.06
CA LEU A 7 11.45 20.40 -44.35
C LEU A 7 11.54 19.01 -43.70
N LEU A 8 12.75 18.45 -43.57
CA LEU A 8 12.96 17.18 -42.85
C LEU A 8 12.75 17.32 -41.33
N LEU A 9 13.14 18.45 -40.73
CA LEU A 9 12.89 18.73 -39.33
C LEU A 9 11.40 18.97 -39.05
N SER A 10 10.67 19.64 -39.92
CA SER A 10 9.22 19.85 -39.79
C SER A 10 8.41 18.57 -39.98
N LEU A 11 8.85 17.69 -40.88
CA LEU A 11 8.21 16.36 -41.02
C LEU A 11 8.45 15.45 -39.85
N SER A 12 9.64 15.49 -39.24
CA SER A 12 9.94 14.68 -38.01
C SER A 12 9.17 15.15 -36.80
N THR A 13 8.96 16.45 -36.65
CA THR A 13 8.13 16.99 -35.56
C THR A 13 6.64 16.71 -35.75
N LEU A 14 6.14 16.73 -36.95
CA LEU A 14 4.76 16.34 -37.29
C LEU A 14 4.51 14.83 -37.09
N LEU A 15 5.47 13.97 -37.43
CA LEU A 15 5.41 12.54 -37.14
C LEU A 15 5.45 12.24 -35.63
N LEU A 16 6.27 12.94 -34.88
CA LEU A 16 6.30 12.83 -33.40
C LEU A 16 4.98 13.30 -32.76
N ALA A 17 4.40 14.40 -33.28
CA ALA A 17 3.11 14.90 -32.80
C ALA A 17 1.95 13.92 -33.04
N LYS A 18 2.00 13.15 -34.12
CA LYS A 18 0.98 12.16 -34.48
C LYS A 18 0.97 10.93 -33.58
N TYR A 19 2.06 10.68 -32.84
CA TYR A 19 2.21 9.55 -31.90
C TYR A 19 2.06 9.92 -30.43
N THR A 20 1.72 11.18 -30.09
CA THR A 20 1.68 11.66 -28.71
C THR A 20 0.29 12.00 -28.19
N ASN A 21 -0.77 11.69 -28.91
CA ASN A 21 -2.13 12.06 -28.52
C ASN A 21 -2.84 10.94 -27.75
N CYS A 22 -2.77 11.04 -26.41
CA CYS A 22 -3.69 10.29 -25.55
C CYS A 22 -5.12 10.78 -25.79
N ASN A 23 -5.86 10.06 -26.62
CA ASN A 23 -7.26 10.35 -26.93
C ASN A 23 -8.07 9.06 -26.89
N PHE A 24 -8.80 8.85 -25.82
CA PHE A 24 -9.68 7.70 -25.63
C PHE A 24 -11.13 8.18 -25.53
N LYS A 25 -12.07 7.36 -25.98
CA LYS A 25 -13.51 7.63 -25.79
C LYS A 25 -13.87 7.82 -24.31
N ASN A 26 -13.19 7.09 -23.41
CA ASN A 26 -13.29 7.31 -21.97
C ASN A 26 -12.28 8.39 -21.54
N PRO A 27 -12.73 9.54 -20.99
CA PRO A 27 -11.85 10.64 -20.59
C PRO A 27 -10.89 10.24 -19.45
N ASP A 28 -11.28 9.29 -18.58
CA ASP A 28 -10.41 8.82 -17.50
C ASP A 28 -9.19 8.05 -18.03
N TYR A 29 -9.35 7.28 -19.11
CA TYR A 29 -8.21 6.66 -19.78
C TYR A 29 -7.31 7.70 -20.46
N THR A 30 -7.90 8.75 -21.03
CA THR A 30 -7.14 9.87 -21.57
C THR A 30 -6.26 10.52 -20.50
N ASP A 31 -6.81 10.75 -19.31
CA ASP A 31 -6.07 11.32 -18.17
C ASP A 31 -4.96 10.36 -17.68
N ILE A 32 -5.26 9.07 -17.58
CA ILE A 32 -4.27 8.05 -17.17
C ILE A 32 -3.13 8.01 -18.17
N CYS A 33 -3.43 7.97 -19.48
CA CYS A 33 -2.43 7.99 -20.54
C CYS A 33 -1.54 9.24 -20.46
N LYS A 34 -2.13 10.43 -20.41
CA LYS A 34 -1.38 11.69 -20.26
C LYS A 34 -0.48 11.67 -19.05
N LYS A 35 -0.97 11.16 -17.91
CA LYS A 35 -0.20 11.07 -16.68
C LYS A 35 1.02 10.15 -16.83
N VAL A 36 0.87 8.96 -17.39
CA VAL A 36 1.99 8.02 -17.51
C VAL A 36 3.01 8.47 -18.55
N VAL A 37 2.55 9.08 -19.64
CA VAL A 37 3.45 9.68 -20.66
C VAL A 37 4.28 10.80 -20.04
N LYS A 38 3.68 11.67 -19.22
CA LYS A 38 4.42 12.70 -18.46
C LYS A 38 5.44 12.09 -17.49
N GLN A 39 5.25 10.83 -17.04
CA GLN A 39 6.18 10.09 -16.19
C GLN A 39 7.26 9.32 -16.96
N GLY A 40 7.32 9.50 -18.30
CA GLY A 40 8.33 8.89 -19.17
C GLY A 40 7.95 7.51 -19.74
N VAL A 41 6.70 7.08 -19.60
CA VAL A 41 6.19 5.91 -20.32
C VAL A 41 5.97 6.28 -21.79
N SER A 42 6.40 5.44 -22.74
CA SER A 42 6.11 5.71 -24.14
C SER A 42 4.61 5.69 -24.41
N TYR A 43 4.15 6.61 -25.25
CA TYR A 43 2.75 6.68 -25.67
C TYR A 43 2.25 5.34 -26.25
N ARG A 44 3.06 4.71 -27.11
CA ARG A 44 2.73 3.41 -27.70
C ARG A 44 2.42 2.36 -26.63
N TYR A 45 3.26 2.28 -25.62
CA TYR A 45 3.07 1.32 -24.53
C TYR A 45 1.80 1.63 -23.72
N ALA A 46 1.59 2.90 -23.34
CA ALA A 46 0.42 3.32 -22.57
C ALA A 46 -0.88 3.05 -23.35
N ASN A 47 -0.89 3.37 -24.65
CA ASN A 47 -2.02 3.13 -25.53
C ASN A 47 -2.33 1.64 -25.68
N GLN A 48 -1.33 0.81 -25.96
CA GLN A 48 -1.48 -0.64 -26.07
C GLN A 48 -1.99 -1.24 -24.77
N PHE A 49 -1.47 -0.80 -23.61
CA PHE A 49 -1.91 -1.26 -22.29
C PHE A 49 -3.39 -0.98 -22.05
N LEU A 50 -3.83 0.26 -22.27
CA LEU A 50 -5.21 0.68 -22.05
C LEU A 50 -6.17 0.04 -23.06
N LEU A 51 -5.77 -0.12 -24.32
CA LEU A 51 -6.60 -0.75 -25.34
C LEU A 51 -6.76 -2.25 -25.12
N SER A 52 -5.74 -2.96 -24.62
CA SER A 52 -5.84 -4.40 -24.38
C SER A 52 -6.91 -4.73 -23.33
N TYR A 53 -7.01 -3.93 -22.29
CA TYR A 53 -8.05 -4.07 -21.27
C TYR A 53 -9.45 -3.63 -21.73
N LEU A 54 -9.54 -2.62 -22.58
CA LEU A 54 -10.81 -2.21 -23.20
C LEU A 54 -11.38 -3.31 -24.09
N LYS A 55 -10.56 -3.97 -24.90
CA LYS A 55 -10.99 -5.05 -25.79
C LYS A 55 -11.55 -6.25 -25.03
N THR A 56 -11.03 -6.53 -23.86
CA THR A 56 -11.45 -7.68 -23.06
C THR A 56 -12.57 -7.35 -22.09
N GLN A 57 -12.85 -6.06 -21.80
CA GLN A 57 -13.84 -5.59 -20.82
C GLN A 57 -13.89 -6.42 -19.54
N LYS A 58 -12.71 -6.79 -19.04
CA LYS A 58 -12.60 -7.64 -17.86
C LYS A 58 -12.76 -6.81 -16.59
N PHE A 59 -13.80 -7.08 -15.84
CA PHE A 59 -14.08 -6.47 -14.55
C PHE A 59 -13.91 -7.46 -13.41
N ASP A 60 -13.62 -6.96 -12.21
CA ASP A 60 -13.55 -7.74 -10.99
C ASP A 60 -14.80 -7.49 -10.14
N GLU A 61 -15.81 -8.34 -10.34
CA GLU A 61 -17.12 -8.21 -9.68
C GLU A 61 -17.02 -8.40 -8.16
N ILE A 62 -16.14 -9.29 -7.72
CA ILE A 62 -15.93 -9.56 -6.29
C ILE A 62 -15.34 -8.32 -5.63
N SER A 63 -14.30 -7.75 -6.21
CA SER A 63 -13.69 -6.52 -5.73
C SER A 63 -14.69 -5.37 -5.67
N TRP A 64 -15.48 -5.18 -6.73
CA TRP A 64 -16.50 -4.15 -6.76
C TRP A 64 -17.52 -4.29 -5.64
N LYS A 65 -18.01 -5.50 -5.39
CA LYS A 65 -18.94 -5.80 -4.29
C LYS A 65 -18.36 -5.46 -2.92
N TYR A 66 -17.08 -5.79 -2.67
CA TYR A 66 -16.43 -5.53 -1.39
C TYR A 66 -16.07 -4.05 -1.16
N LEU A 67 -15.93 -3.27 -2.22
CA LEU A 67 -15.61 -1.83 -2.13
C LEU A 67 -16.84 -0.94 -1.88
N GLN A 68 -18.05 -1.49 -1.87
CA GLN A 68 -19.27 -0.75 -1.64
C GLN A 68 -19.37 -0.19 -0.20
N PRO A 69 -20.07 0.95 0.00
CA PRO A 69 -20.15 1.61 1.31
C PRO A 69 -20.71 0.73 2.42
N ASN A 70 -21.65 -0.16 2.13
CA ASN A 70 -22.29 -1.06 3.09
C ASN A 70 -21.32 -2.14 3.64
N LYS A 71 -20.11 -2.28 3.09
CA LYS A 71 -19.08 -3.21 3.57
C LYS A 71 -18.07 -2.59 4.52
N ILE A 72 -18.07 -1.26 4.71
CA ILE A 72 -17.09 -0.56 5.55
C ILE A 72 -17.13 -1.06 7.00
N GLU A 73 -18.32 -1.12 7.60
CA GLU A 73 -18.48 -1.58 8.98
C GLU A 73 -18.09 -3.05 9.15
N TYR A 74 -18.49 -3.89 8.21
CA TYR A 74 -18.07 -5.28 8.17
C TYR A 74 -16.55 -5.42 8.21
N HIS A 75 -15.81 -4.69 7.38
CA HIS A 75 -14.35 -4.74 7.35
C HIS A 75 -13.75 -4.27 8.69
N ARG A 76 -14.31 -3.24 9.31
CA ARG A 76 -13.84 -2.74 10.61
C ARG A 76 -13.98 -3.76 11.72
N ILE A 77 -15.11 -4.48 11.76
CA ILE A 77 -15.36 -5.55 12.73
C ILE A 77 -14.42 -6.73 12.50
N GLN A 78 -14.22 -7.13 11.23
CA GLN A 78 -13.31 -8.23 10.89
C GLN A 78 -11.87 -7.90 11.27
N GLU A 79 -11.44 -6.66 11.13
CA GLU A 79 -10.09 -6.24 11.50
C GLU A 79 -9.84 -6.37 13.01
N LYS A 80 -10.83 -6.01 13.85
CA LYS A 80 -10.73 -6.21 15.30
C LYS A 80 -10.63 -7.68 15.65
N LYS A 81 -11.49 -8.54 15.06
CA LYS A 81 -11.43 -9.99 15.27
C LYS A 81 -10.09 -10.58 14.82
N ALA A 82 -9.54 -10.09 13.72
CA ALA A 82 -8.26 -10.55 13.20
C ALA A 82 -7.10 -10.33 14.19
N ASN A 83 -7.09 -9.26 14.99
CA ASN A 83 -6.04 -9.02 15.97
C ASN A 83 -5.97 -10.15 17.01
N ASN A 84 -7.13 -10.61 17.53
CA ASN A 84 -7.19 -11.69 18.50
C ASN A 84 -6.70 -13.03 17.89
N VAL A 85 -7.12 -13.32 16.66
CA VAL A 85 -6.69 -14.54 15.95
C VAL A 85 -5.18 -14.50 15.66
N LEU A 86 -4.64 -13.35 15.26
CA LEU A 86 -3.23 -13.21 14.91
C LEU A 86 -2.29 -13.30 16.11
N ALA A 87 -2.76 -13.11 17.34
CA ALA A 87 -1.95 -13.34 18.54
C ALA A 87 -1.39 -14.77 18.59
N SER A 88 -2.16 -15.77 18.14
CA SER A 88 -1.70 -17.17 18.06
C SER A 88 -0.57 -17.39 17.03
N TYR A 89 -0.31 -16.43 16.14
CA TYR A 89 0.75 -16.49 15.14
C TYR A 89 2.08 -15.89 15.61
N VAL A 90 2.18 -15.37 16.82
CA VAL A 90 3.43 -14.82 17.38
C VAL A 90 4.60 -15.80 17.27
N PRO A 91 4.47 -17.11 17.55
CA PRO A 91 5.58 -18.05 17.34
C PRO A 91 6.06 -18.10 15.88
N LYS A 92 5.14 -18.04 14.91
CA LYS A 92 5.50 -17.99 13.47
C LYS A 92 6.17 -16.69 13.10
N MET A 93 5.77 -15.58 13.72
CA MET A 93 6.41 -14.28 13.54
C MET A 93 7.84 -14.28 14.08
N VAL A 94 8.07 -14.87 15.26
CA VAL A 94 9.40 -15.07 15.83
C VAL A 94 10.29 -15.94 14.94
N ALA A 95 9.77 -17.04 14.42
CA ALA A 95 10.48 -17.90 13.48
C ALA A 95 10.85 -17.13 12.19
N ASN A 96 9.97 -16.28 11.69
CA ASN A 96 10.21 -15.43 10.52
C ASN A 96 11.31 -14.39 10.81
N LEU A 97 11.26 -13.73 11.97
CA LEU A 97 12.30 -12.79 12.42
C LEU A 97 13.70 -13.46 12.50
N LYS A 98 13.75 -14.71 12.99
CA LYS A 98 15.01 -15.50 13.03
C LYS A 98 15.46 -15.90 11.63
N LYS A 99 14.56 -16.41 10.78
CA LYS A 99 14.86 -16.85 9.42
C LYS A 99 15.42 -15.72 8.53
N TYR A 100 14.85 -14.54 8.62
CA TYR A 100 15.23 -13.37 7.80
C TYR A 100 15.98 -12.31 8.61
N LYS A 101 16.74 -12.76 9.63
CA LYS A 101 17.44 -11.90 10.61
C LYS A 101 18.23 -10.77 9.94
N ASP A 102 18.98 -11.08 8.90
CA ASP A 102 19.85 -10.10 8.25
C ASP A 102 19.08 -9.00 7.54
N ALA A 103 17.97 -9.34 6.84
CA ALA A 103 17.12 -8.36 6.19
C ALA A 103 16.39 -7.48 7.21
N TYR A 104 15.92 -8.05 8.34
CA TYR A 104 15.31 -7.30 9.42
C TYR A 104 16.29 -6.36 10.12
N ASN A 105 17.48 -6.83 10.45
CA ASN A 105 18.52 -6.02 11.07
C ASN A 105 18.98 -4.89 10.13
N TYR A 106 19.15 -5.18 8.84
CA TYR A 106 19.43 -4.17 7.83
C TYR A 106 18.32 -3.10 7.79
N ALA A 107 17.07 -3.53 7.72
CA ALA A 107 15.92 -2.63 7.65
C ALA A 107 15.82 -1.74 8.89
N GLU A 108 15.95 -2.31 10.09
CA GLU A 108 15.92 -1.58 11.36
C GLU A 108 17.06 -0.56 11.45
N LYS A 109 18.30 -0.98 11.20
CA LYS A 109 19.48 -0.11 11.21
C LYS A 109 19.38 1.03 10.18
N ARG A 110 18.91 0.72 8.96
CA ARG A 110 18.88 1.65 7.83
C ARG A 110 17.75 2.66 7.92
N TYR A 111 16.58 2.28 8.45
CA TYR A 111 15.36 3.06 8.39
C TYR A 111 14.84 3.51 9.76
N GLY A 112 15.40 3.01 10.86
CA GLY A 112 14.95 3.35 12.22
C GLY A 112 13.53 2.84 12.53
N VAL A 113 13.15 1.69 11.98
CA VAL A 113 11.85 1.05 12.20
C VAL A 113 12.08 -0.30 12.87
N ASN A 114 11.46 -0.54 14.04
CA ASN A 114 11.60 -1.79 14.76
C ASN A 114 11.29 -2.99 13.87
N ARG A 115 12.16 -3.97 13.85
CA ARG A 115 11.98 -5.22 13.08
C ARG A 115 10.71 -5.95 13.45
N GLU A 116 10.28 -5.89 14.71
CA GLU A 116 9.03 -6.49 15.19
C GLU A 116 7.81 -5.77 14.60
N ILE A 117 7.84 -4.45 14.43
CA ILE A 117 6.77 -3.68 13.74
C ILE A 117 6.68 -4.10 12.28
N ILE A 118 7.82 -4.24 11.59
CA ILE A 118 7.84 -4.69 10.19
C ILE A 118 7.22 -6.09 10.08
N ALA A 119 7.65 -7.02 10.94
CA ALA A 119 7.15 -8.39 10.95
C ALA A 119 5.64 -8.47 11.28
N ALA A 120 5.15 -7.64 12.23
CA ALA A 120 3.74 -7.56 12.59
C ALA A 120 2.88 -7.05 11.42
N ILE A 121 3.35 -6.07 10.67
CA ILE A 121 2.69 -5.60 9.44
C ILE A 121 2.60 -6.76 8.44
N LEU A 122 3.72 -7.42 8.10
CA LEU A 122 3.73 -8.53 7.15
C LEU A 122 2.86 -9.71 7.60
N LEU A 123 2.76 -9.94 8.92
CA LEU A 123 1.84 -10.92 9.48
C LEU A 123 0.38 -10.52 9.24
N LYS A 124 0.01 -9.27 9.49
CA LYS A 124 -1.36 -8.78 9.30
C LYS A 124 -1.76 -8.76 7.84
N GLU A 125 -0.86 -8.39 6.93
CA GLU A 125 -1.17 -8.26 5.51
C GLU A 125 -1.38 -9.63 4.83
N THR A 126 -0.44 -10.54 4.99
CA THR A 126 -0.46 -11.79 4.22
C THR A 126 -0.11 -13.03 5.04
N LYS A 127 -0.21 -12.98 6.37
CA LYS A 127 0.30 -14.04 7.27
C LYS A 127 1.74 -14.44 6.91
N LEU A 128 2.61 -13.41 6.75
CA LEU A 128 4.00 -13.59 6.36
C LEU A 128 4.15 -14.27 4.97
N GLY A 129 3.38 -13.82 4.00
CA GLY A 129 3.41 -14.32 2.63
C GLY A 129 2.67 -15.64 2.39
N LYS A 130 1.89 -16.14 3.35
CA LYS A 130 1.14 -17.40 3.20
C LYS A 130 -0.23 -17.24 2.52
N ILE A 131 -0.75 -16.02 2.44
CA ILE A 131 -2.02 -15.75 1.74
C ILE A 131 -1.68 -15.51 0.27
N SER A 132 -2.21 -16.36 -0.60
CA SER A 132 -2.10 -16.20 -2.05
C SER A 132 -3.14 -15.20 -2.55
N PRO A 133 -2.74 -14.19 -3.33
CA PRO A 133 -3.67 -13.26 -3.96
C PRO A 133 -4.40 -13.95 -5.12
N ILE A 134 -5.69 -13.62 -5.28
CA ILE A 134 -6.57 -14.24 -6.30
C ILE A 134 -7.11 -13.24 -7.33
N HIS A 135 -6.85 -11.95 -7.13
CA HIS A 135 -7.29 -10.88 -8.01
C HIS A 135 -6.12 -10.37 -8.86
N ASP A 136 -6.40 -9.58 -9.89
CA ASP A 136 -5.42 -8.80 -10.65
C ASP A 136 -5.60 -7.32 -10.35
N ALA A 137 -4.53 -6.65 -9.93
CA ALA A 137 -4.58 -5.26 -9.49
C ALA A 137 -5.10 -4.31 -10.58
N PHE A 138 -4.67 -4.50 -11.84
CA PHE A 138 -5.15 -3.64 -12.90
C PHE A 138 -6.64 -3.83 -13.14
N LYS A 139 -7.11 -5.08 -13.15
CA LYS A 139 -8.53 -5.41 -13.31
C LYS A 139 -9.39 -4.81 -12.20
N VAL A 140 -8.92 -4.86 -10.95
CA VAL A 140 -9.57 -4.22 -9.80
C VAL A 140 -9.72 -2.72 -10.03
N PHE A 141 -8.62 -2.02 -10.34
CA PHE A 141 -8.67 -0.55 -10.53
C PHE A 141 -9.38 -0.14 -11.80
N ASN A 142 -9.31 -0.93 -12.86
CA ASN A 142 -10.10 -0.71 -14.06
C ASN A 142 -11.60 -0.76 -13.75
N THR A 143 -12.04 -1.75 -12.98
CA THR A 143 -13.44 -1.86 -12.53
C THR A 143 -13.87 -0.60 -11.77
N ILE A 144 -13.02 -0.12 -10.85
CA ILE A 144 -13.28 1.11 -10.10
C ILE A 144 -13.43 2.30 -11.05
N VAL A 145 -12.48 2.50 -11.96
CA VAL A 145 -12.48 3.65 -12.87
C VAL A 145 -13.70 3.65 -13.79
N VAL A 146 -14.08 2.50 -14.32
CA VAL A 146 -15.20 2.41 -15.27
C VAL A 146 -16.57 2.51 -14.58
N ARG A 147 -16.69 2.00 -13.36
CA ARG A 147 -18.01 1.90 -12.68
C ARG A 147 -18.29 3.02 -11.69
N THR A 148 -17.32 3.87 -11.39
CA THR A 148 -17.52 4.96 -10.43
C THR A 148 -18.11 6.18 -11.11
N ASN A 149 -19.29 6.62 -10.67
CA ASN A 149 -20.00 7.76 -11.27
C ASN A 149 -19.54 9.14 -10.75
N ALA A 150 -18.65 9.18 -9.76
CA ALA A 150 -18.06 10.39 -9.16
C ALA A 150 -19.08 11.44 -8.66
N LYS A 151 -20.30 11.03 -8.27
CA LYS A 151 -21.36 11.91 -7.76
C LYS A 151 -21.08 12.37 -6.33
N THR A 152 -20.62 11.48 -5.48
CA THR A 152 -20.29 11.74 -4.06
C THR A 152 -18.79 11.99 -3.85
N ASP A 153 -18.41 12.60 -2.70
CA ASP A 153 -16.98 12.79 -2.35
C ASP A 153 -16.23 11.47 -2.27
N ARG A 154 -16.88 10.44 -1.74
CA ARG A 154 -16.32 9.09 -1.70
C ARG A 154 -16.06 8.54 -3.11
N GLU A 155 -17.00 8.68 -4.01
CA GLU A 155 -16.82 8.22 -5.39
C GLU A 155 -15.74 9.01 -6.11
N ARG A 156 -15.70 10.32 -5.95
CA ARG A 156 -14.61 11.16 -6.49
C ARG A 156 -13.24 10.72 -5.98
N TRP A 157 -13.15 10.43 -4.68
CA TRP A 157 -11.94 9.89 -4.10
C TRP A 157 -11.60 8.51 -4.67
N LEU A 158 -12.58 7.60 -4.79
CA LEU A 158 -12.41 6.25 -5.32
C LEU A 158 -11.92 6.28 -6.78
N LEU A 159 -12.53 7.12 -7.63
CA LEU A 159 -12.10 7.33 -9.01
C LEU A 159 -10.68 7.87 -9.09
N LYS A 160 -10.34 8.90 -8.32
CA LYS A 160 -8.98 9.45 -8.25
C LYS A 160 -7.95 8.40 -7.82
N MET A 161 -8.30 7.58 -6.85
CA MET A 161 -7.48 6.47 -6.36
C MET A 161 -7.31 5.41 -7.44
N GLY A 162 -8.39 5.00 -8.10
CA GLY A 162 -8.37 4.05 -9.22
C GLY A 162 -7.45 4.52 -10.35
N LYS A 163 -7.63 5.74 -10.84
CA LYS A 163 -6.79 6.36 -11.89
C LYS A 163 -5.32 6.41 -11.49
N SER A 164 -5.03 6.77 -10.23
CA SER A 164 -3.65 6.87 -9.74
C SER A 164 -2.96 5.51 -9.70
N ASN A 165 -3.67 4.47 -9.27
CA ASN A 165 -3.11 3.12 -9.18
C ASN A 165 -2.97 2.47 -10.54
N MET A 166 -3.91 2.65 -11.48
CA MET A 166 -3.75 2.22 -12.87
C MET A 166 -2.50 2.83 -13.51
N ALA A 167 -2.31 4.14 -13.35
CA ALA A 167 -1.11 4.83 -13.86
C ALA A 167 0.18 4.25 -13.25
N ALA A 168 0.17 3.94 -11.95
CA ALA A 168 1.32 3.35 -11.28
C ALA A 168 1.63 1.93 -11.80
N ILE A 169 0.61 1.11 -12.06
CA ILE A 169 0.79 -0.23 -12.66
C ILE A 169 1.41 -0.12 -14.04
N ILE A 170 0.88 0.73 -14.92
CA ILE A 170 1.41 0.92 -16.28
C ILE A 170 2.88 1.35 -16.21
N THR A 171 3.20 2.32 -15.34
CA THR A 171 4.57 2.81 -15.16
C THR A 171 5.49 1.73 -14.60
N TYR A 172 5.01 0.91 -13.66
CA TYR A 172 5.78 -0.20 -13.10
C TYR A 172 6.11 -1.26 -14.15
N CYS A 173 5.12 -1.71 -14.92
CA CYS A 173 5.32 -2.74 -15.93
C CYS A 173 6.22 -2.24 -17.09
N TYR A 174 6.08 -0.98 -17.46
CA TYR A 174 6.99 -0.34 -18.43
C TYR A 174 8.45 -0.37 -17.95
N LYS A 175 8.69 0.04 -16.71
CA LYS A 175 10.04 0.00 -16.10
C LYS A 175 10.60 -1.40 -15.95
N LYS A 176 9.75 -2.38 -15.73
CA LYS A 176 10.11 -3.81 -15.68
C LYS A 176 10.28 -4.43 -17.07
N ARG A 177 10.02 -3.67 -18.15
CA ARG A 177 10.06 -4.14 -19.53
C ARG A 177 9.13 -5.33 -19.81
N VAL A 178 7.99 -5.36 -19.13
CA VAL A 178 6.95 -6.38 -19.33
C VAL A 178 6.00 -5.89 -20.41
N TYR A 179 5.63 -6.76 -21.35
CA TYR A 179 4.63 -6.43 -22.36
C TYR A 179 3.27 -6.15 -21.71
N PRO A 180 2.48 -5.19 -22.24
CA PRO A 180 1.19 -4.82 -21.64
C PRO A 180 0.26 -6.02 -21.36
N GLU A 181 0.18 -6.96 -22.30
CA GLU A 181 -0.68 -8.13 -22.22
C GLU A 181 -0.25 -9.13 -21.15
N MET A 182 1.04 -9.13 -20.81
CA MET A 182 1.65 -10.02 -19.82
C MET A 182 1.77 -9.39 -18.44
N CYS A 183 1.41 -8.12 -18.30
CA CYS A 183 1.51 -7.42 -17.03
C CYS A 183 0.32 -7.77 -16.15
N THR A 184 0.40 -8.86 -15.45
CA THR A 184 -0.51 -9.27 -14.37
C THR A 184 0.16 -9.04 -13.02
N LEU A 185 -0.58 -8.42 -12.09
CA LEU A 185 -0.12 -8.18 -10.74
C LEU A 185 -1.10 -8.83 -9.76
N PRO A 186 -0.80 -10.05 -9.29
CA PRO A 186 -1.61 -10.71 -8.29
C PRO A 186 -1.85 -9.81 -7.06
N SER A 187 -3.12 -9.63 -6.69
CA SER A 187 -3.50 -8.65 -5.67
C SER A 187 -4.64 -9.13 -4.77
N SER A 188 -4.89 -8.39 -3.69
CA SER A 188 -6.13 -8.51 -2.92
C SER A 188 -7.32 -7.91 -3.70
N TYR A 189 -8.53 -8.11 -3.18
CA TYR A 189 -9.75 -7.48 -3.72
C TYR A 189 -9.69 -5.93 -3.76
N ALA A 190 -8.82 -5.32 -2.95
CA ALA A 190 -8.59 -3.88 -2.95
C ALA A 190 -7.48 -3.45 -3.92
N GLY A 191 -6.87 -4.38 -4.66
CA GLY A 191 -5.79 -4.12 -5.60
C GLY A 191 -4.40 -3.97 -4.96
N ALA A 192 -4.24 -4.37 -3.69
CA ALA A 192 -2.95 -4.34 -2.99
C ALA A 192 -2.08 -5.53 -3.39
N VAL A 193 -0.77 -5.31 -3.60
CA VAL A 193 0.15 -6.23 -4.27
C VAL A 193 1.27 -6.71 -3.36
N GLY A 194 1.60 -7.99 -3.51
CA GLY A 194 2.75 -8.64 -2.87
C GLY A 194 2.56 -8.92 -1.39
N ILE A 195 3.63 -9.41 -0.75
CA ILE A 195 3.63 -9.73 0.69
C ILE A 195 3.28 -8.51 1.55
N PRO A 196 3.79 -7.29 1.25
CA PRO A 196 3.49 -6.09 2.04
C PRO A 196 2.15 -5.44 1.68
N GLN A 197 1.37 -6.00 0.76
CA GLN A 197 0.08 -5.45 0.30
C GLN A 197 0.16 -3.95 -0.06
N PHE A 198 1.15 -3.59 -0.87
CA PHE A 198 1.29 -2.22 -1.34
C PHE A 198 0.24 -1.90 -2.41
N MET A 199 -0.44 -0.77 -2.22
CA MET A 199 -1.17 -0.13 -3.31
C MET A 199 -0.16 0.25 -4.40
N PRO A 200 -0.47 0.08 -5.71
CA PRO A 200 0.48 0.36 -6.79
C PRO A 200 1.11 1.75 -6.75
N ASN A 201 0.35 2.78 -6.34
CA ASN A 201 0.90 4.14 -6.15
C ASN A 201 1.96 4.24 -5.03
N SER A 202 2.08 3.22 -4.20
CA SER A 202 3.11 3.11 -3.16
C SER A 202 4.36 2.37 -3.63
N PHE A 203 4.42 1.86 -4.87
CA PHE A 203 5.62 1.20 -5.42
C PHE A 203 6.86 2.10 -5.45
N ILE A 204 6.70 3.42 -5.37
CA ILE A 204 7.80 4.37 -5.18
C ILE A 204 8.59 4.13 -3.87
N TYR A 205 7.98 3.49 -2.88
CA TYR A 205 8.60 3.10 -1.62
C TYR A 205 9.16 1.67 -1.64
N ALA A 206 8.88 0.88 -2.68
CA ALA A 206 9.44 -0.46 -2.82
C ALA A 206 10.97 -0.40 -2.96
N LYS A 207 11.66 -1.24 -2.20
CA LYS A 207 13.13 -1.32 -2.18
C LYS A 207 13.58 -2.77 -2.18
N ALA A 208 14.52 -3.09 -3.07
CA ALA A 208 15.19 -4.37 -3.03
C ALA A 208 16.15 -4.44 -1.84
N TYR A 209 16.20 -5.59 -1.16
CA TYR A 209 17.23 -5.90 -0.17
C TYR A 209 18.59 -6.06 -0.84
N LYS A 210 18.61 -6.76 -2.00
CA LYS A 210 19.75 -6.90 -2.88
C LYS A 210 19.33 -6.61 -4.32
N GLY A 211 20.20 -5.94 -5.08
CA GLY A 211 19.91 -5.61 -6.48
C GLY A 211 19.21 -4.25 -6.67
N LYS A 212 18.70 -4.00 -7.88
CA LYS A 212 18.21 -2.68 -8.30
C LYS A 212 16.69 -2.52 -8.18
N LEU A 213 15.93 -3.59 -8.40
CA LEU A 213 14.48 -3.56 -8.49
C LEU A 213 13.86 -4.50 -7.46
N ALA A 214 12.94 -3.96 -6.65
CA ALA A 214 12.23 -4.73 -5.65
C ALA A 214 11.27 -5.75 -6.29
N ASP A 215 11.23 -6.93 -5.68
CA ASP A 215 10.23 -7.97 -5.93
C ASP A 215 9.40 -8.15 -4.66
N LEU A 216 8.21 -7.59 -4.63
CA LEU A 216 7.34 -7.63 -3.46
C LEU A 216 6.78 -9.03 -3.13
N THR A 217 7.08 -10.03 -3.95
CA THR A 217 6.78 -11.45 -3.66
C THR A 217 7.90 -12.12 -2.86
N LYS A 218 9.06 -11.46 -2.72
CA LYS A 218 10.18 -11.91 -1.89
C LYS A 218 10.12 -11.29 -0.50
N MET A 219 10.34 -12.10 0.52
CA MET A 219 10.21 -11.67 1.91
C MET A 219 11.22 -10.58 2.26
N GLU A 220 12.46 -10.69 1.83
CA GLU A 220 13.52 -9.72 2.13
C GLU A 220 13.20 -8.35 1.53
N ASP A 221 12.72 -8.33 0.29
CA ASP A 221 12.32 -7.08 -0.38
C ASP A 221 11.06 -6.48 0.27
N ALA A 222 10.12 -7.33 0.72
CA ALA A 222 8.95 -6.90 1.46
C ALA A 222 9.34 -6.25 2.80
N ILE A 223 10.27 -6.86 3.55
CA ILE A 223 10.81 -6.32 4.82
C ILE A 223 11.38 -4.93 4.61
N VAL A 224 12.29 -4.78 3.64
CA VAL A 224 12.97 -3.51 3.36
C VAL A 224 11.98 -2.46 2.81
N SER A 225 11.01 -2.88 2.01
CA SER A 225 9.98 -2.01 1.46
C SER A 225 9.04 -1.45 2.53
N VAL A 226 8.58 -2.28 3.48
CA VAL A 226 7.76 -1.83 4.62
C VAL A 226 8.53 -0.81 5.45
N ALA A 227 9.79 -1.08 5.77
CA ALA A 227 10.62 -0.16 6.54
C ALA A 227 10.81 1.18 5.80
N ASN A 228 11.13 1.14 4.50
CA ASN A 228 11.29 2.36 3.71
C ASN A 228 9.98 3.16 3.60
N PHE A 229 8.85 2.47 3.45
CA PHE A 229 7.54 3.13 3.45
C PHE A 229 7.27 3.87 4.77
N LEU A 230 7.43 3.20 5.90
CA LEU A 230 7.23 3.81 7.22
C LEU A 230 8.21 4.97 7.46
N HIS A 231 9.48 4.79 7.10
CA HIS A 231 10.48 5.85 7.22
C HIS A 231 10.14 7.09 6.38
N LYS A 232 9.84 6.91 5.10
CA LYS A 232 9.65 8.02 4.15
C LYS A 232 8.27 8.64 4.22
N LYS A 233 7.21 7.82 4.23
CA LYS A 233 5.82 8.29 4.18
C LYS A 233 5.26 8.61 5.56
N ALA A 234 5.63 7.83 6.57
CA ALA A 234 5.10 7.97 7.93
C ALA A 234 6.02 8.76 8.88
N ASN A 235 7.21 9.14 8.42
CA ASN A 235 8.23 9.78 9.26
C ASN A 235 8.57 8.96 10.52
N TYR A 236 8.53 7.62 10.39
CA TYR A 236 8.91 6.70 11.46
C TYR A 236 10.44 6.57 11.43
N LYS A 237 11.14 7.23 12.36
CA LYS A 237 12.62 7.36 12.36
C LYS A 237 13.23 7.03 13.71
N LYS A 238 12.42 6.78 14.73
CA LYS A 238 12.85 6.46 16.08
C LYS A 238 12.27 5.11 16.48
N LEU A 239 13.10 4.23 16.98
CA LEU A 239 12.68 2.94 17.48
C LEU A 239 11.81 3.09 18.74
N ILE A 240 10.82 2.21 18.89
CA ILE A 240 10.14 2.01 20.16
C ILE A 240 11.16 1.33 21.09
N ASP A 241 11.34 1.88 22.25
CA ASP A 241 12.03 1.20 23.35
C ASP A 241 11.02 0.32 24.09
N TRP A 242 11.02 -0.96 23.78
CA TRP A 242 10.07 -1.92 24.32
C TRP A 242 10.21 -2.13 25.84
N ASP A 243 11.38 -1.82 26.41
CA ASP A 243 11.65 -2.05 27.84
C ASP A 243 11.08 -0.94 28.71
N THR A 244 10.96 0.26 28.17
CA THR A 244 10.37 1.41 28.87
C THR A 244 8.88 1.60 28.60
N MET A 245 8.29 0.79 27.70
CA MET A 245 6.86 0.86 27.38
C MET A 245 6.02 0.28 28.53
N PRO A 246 4.95 0.98 28.93
CA PRO A 246 3.97 0.44 29.85
C PRO A 246 3.26 -0.76 29.24
N ASP A 247 2.51 -1.51 30.04
CA ASP A 247 1.81 -2.72 29.57
C ASP A 247 0.90 -2.42 28.36
N ILE A 248 1.38 -2.75 27.17
CA ILE A 248 0.71 -2.48 25.90
C ILE A 248 -0.62 -3.22 25.78
N LEU A 249 -0.77 -4.38 26.40
CA LEU A 249 -2.02 -5.15 26.36
C LEU A 249 -3.16 -4.42 27.09
N LYS A 250 -2.84 -3.74 28.20
CA LYS A 250 -3.80 -2.89 28.93
C LYS A 250 -4.20 -1.67 28.09
N ILE A 251 -3.23 -1.06 27.42
CA ILE A 251 -3.44 0.09 26.55
C ILE A 251 -4.26 -0.31 25.30
N GLU A 252 -4.06 -1.51 24.77
CA GLU A 252 -4.84 -2.01 23.63
C GLU A 252 -6.33 -1.98 23.91
N GLN A 253 -6.77 -2.44 25.08
CA GLN A 253 -8.18 -2.43 25.48
C GLN A 253 -8.75 -1.00 25.56
N GLU A 254 -7.99 -0.06 26.10
CA GLU A 254 -8.41 1.35 26.19
C GLU A 254 -8.53 1.99 24.80
N TRP A 255 -7.60 1.70 23.88
CA TRP A 255 -7.64 2.19 22.52
C TRP A 255 -8.82 1.63 21.71
N TYR A 256 -9.14 0.36 21.86
CA TYR A 256 -10.33 -0.23 21.23
C TYR A 256 -11.60 0.45 21.74
N ASN A 257 -11.72 0.65 23.03
CA ASN A 257 -12.86 1.34 23.62
C ASN A 257 -12.97 2.78 23.12
N TYR A 258 -11.86 3.49 23.04
CA TYR A 258 -11.81 4.86 22.53
C TYR A 258 -12.17 4.94 21.03
N ALA A 259 -11.63 4.08 20.20
CA ALA A 259 -11.92 4.06 18.77
C ALA A 259 -13.39 3.72 18.46
N PHE A 260 -14.04 2.92 19.31
CA PHE A 260 -15.45 2.58 19.16
C PHE A 260 -16.42 3.63 19.70
N THR A 261 -16.06 4.39 20.74
CA THR A 261 -16.90 5.47 21.27
C THR A 261 -16.96 6.68 20.35
N TYR A 262 -15.97 6.89 19.49
CA TYR A 262 -15.97 7.97 18.51
C TYR A 262 -16.63 7.53 17.21
N LYS A 263 -17.94 7.77 17.05
CA LYS A 263 -18.70 7.51 15.81
C LYS A 263 -18.06 8.12 14.55
N ASN A 264 -17.29 9.21 14.70
CA ASN A 264 -16.60 9.92 13.61
C ASN A 264 -15.18 9.41 13.33
N ALA A 265 -14.67 8.42 14.06
CA ALA A 265 -13.36 7.84 13.81
C ALA A 265 -13.28 7.07 12.49
N SER A 266 -14.42 6.75 11.86
CA SER A 266 -14.51 6.01 10.60
C SER A 266 -14.26 6.84 9.33
N PHE A 267 -14.23 8.18 9.41
CA PHE A 267 -14.22 9.07 8.23
C PHE A 267 -12.98 9.93 8.12
N ALA A 268 -11.84 9.35 8.25
CA ALA A 268 -10.59 10.08 8.17
C ALA A 268 -10.04 10.26 6.77
N TYR A 269 -10.84 10.73 5.90
CA TYR A 269 -10.36 11.13 4.58
C TYR A 269 -9.94 12.62 4.52
N GLU A 270 -10.23 13.40 5.57
CA GLU A 270 -9.71 14.74 5.76
C GLU A 270 -8.53 14.69 6.74
N ASN A 271 -7.34 14.68 6.18
CA ASN A 271 -6.05 14.39 6.84
C ASN A 271 -5.76 15.12 8.16
N ASN A 272 -6.40 16.26 8.47
CA ASN A 272 -6.08 17.08 9.63
C ASN A 272 -7.06 16.98 10.80
N LYS A 273 -8.33 16.71 10.60
CA LYS A 273 -9.34 16.66 11.67
C LYS A 273 -9.21 15.41 12.56
N ARG A 274 -8.84 14.29 11.98
CA ARG A 274 -8.69 13.01 12.71
C ARG A 274 -7.49 12.99 13.65
N TYR A 275 -6.37 13.51 13.21
CA TYR A 275 -5.19 13.63 14.06
C TYR A 275 -5.45 14.52 15.26
N ARG A 276 -6.30 15.54 15.16
CA ARG A 276 -6.73 16.40 16.27
C ARG A 276 -7.61 15.67 17.29
N CYS A 277 -8.48 14.76 16.89
CA CYS A 277 -9.28 13.96 17.84
C CYS A 277 -8.39 13.06 18.69
N PHE A 278 -7.38 12.42 18.09
CA PHE A 278 -6.39 11.65 18.85
C PHE A 278 -5.46 12.53 19.70
N THR A 279 -5.29 13.82 19.41
CA THR A 279 -4.44 14.71 20.19
C THR A 279 -5.09 15.25 21.46
N LYS A 280 -6.40 15.15 21.63
CA LYS A 280 -7.11 15.62 22.84
C LYS A 280 -7.23 14.60 23.96
N GLY A 281 -6.81 13.36 23.78
CA GLY A 281 -6.89 12.30 24.82
C GLY A 281 -5.64 12.20 25.68
N ARG A 282 -5.80 11.88 26.93
CA ARG A 282 -4.90 11.78 28.07
C ARG A 282 -3.39 11.64 27.83
N VAL A 283 -2.61 12.37 28.63
CA VAL A 283 -1.17 12.60 28.54
C VAL A 283 -0.31 11.32 28.62
N GLU A 284 -0.78 10.27 29.29
CA GLU A 284 -0.01 9.04 29.55
C GLU A 284 0.26 8.15 28.33
N LEU A 285 -0.44 8.37 27.23
CA LEU A 285 -0.32 7.59 25.99
C LEU A 285 0.44 8.31 24.88
N GLN A 286 1.11 9.44 25.17
CA GLN A 286 1.69 10.30 24.13
C GLN A 286 2.69 9.59 23.21
N THR A 287 3.55 8.74 23.74
CA THR A 287 4.58 8.06 22.94
C THR A 287 3.98 6.98 22.04
N LEU A 288 3.11 6.11 22.58
CA LEU A 288 2.42 5.10 21.78
C LEU A 288 1.50 5.69 20.73
N LYS A 289 0.81 6.77 21.06
CA LYS A 289 -0.03 7.52 20.13
C LYS A 289 0.72 7.99 18.91
N GLU A 290 1.93 8.48 19.05
CA GLU A 290 2.76 8.89 17.92
C GLU A 290 3.03 7.70 16.98
N TYR A 291 3.38 6.55 17.50
CA TYR A 291 3.61 5.34 16.72
C TYR A 291 2.33 4.81 16.08
N VAL A 292 1.20 4.83 16.77
CA VAL A 292 -0.11 4.49 16.20
C VAL A 292 -0.40 5.37 14.99
N LEU A 293 -0.23 6.69 15.10
CA LEU A 293 -0.44 7.63 14.00
C LEU A 293 0.50 7.39 12.83
N LYS A 294 1.76 7.04 13.09
CA LYS A 294 2.73 6.69 12.06
C LYS A 294 2.33 5.41 11.33
N ILE A 295 1.92 4.37 12.04
CA ILE A 295 1.47 3.11 11.44
C ILE A 295 0.16 3.31 10.68
N MET A 296 -0.74 4.21 11.12
CA MET A 296 -1.95 4.58 10.38
C MET A 296 -1.66 5.17 8.99
N ARG A 297 -0.43 5.61 8.70
CA ARG A 297 -0.03 5.98 7.33
C ARG A 297 0.10 4.78 6.40
N TYR A 298 0.29 3.59 6.97
CA TYR A 298 0.33 2.34 6.22
C TYR A 298 -1.10 1.84 5.93
N ASN A 299 -1.88 1.68 6.99
CA ASN A 299 -3.30 1.35 6.92
C ASN A 299 -4.08 2.32 7.80
N ASN A 300 -5.05 3.04 7.22
CA ASN A 300 -5.79 4.11 7.88
C ASN A 300 -6.83 3.59 8.90
N SER A 301 -6.39 2.71 9.80
CA SER A 301 -7.19 2.13 10.87
C SER A 301 -6.42 2.15 12.19
N SER A 302 -7.05 2.68 13.24
CA SER A 302 -6.49 2.63 14.59
C SER A 302 -6.43 1.19 15.12
N ASN A 303 -7.45 0.38 14.86
CA ASN A 303 -7.47 -1.04 15.22
C ASN A 303 -6.32 -1.81 14.57
N TYR A 304 -6.03 -1.52 13.30
CA TYR A 304 -4.87 -2.08 12.62
C TYR A 304 -3.57 -1.72 13.32
N SER A 305 -3.38 -0.43 13.60
CA SER A 305 -2.11 0.09 14.13
C SER A 305 -1.84 -0.38 15.55
N VAL A 306 -2.88 -0.40 16.41
CA VAL A 306 -2.79 -0.95 17.76
C VAL A 306 -2.48 -2.44 17.72
N GLY A 307 -3.14 -3.20 16.85
CA GLY A 307 -2.85 -4.62 16.67
C GLY A 307 -1.43 -4.90 16.19
N VAL A 308 -0.87 -4.04 15.32
CA VAL A 308 0.55 -4.12 14.90
C VAL A 308 1.48 -3.95 16.11
N ILE A 309 1.25 -2.92 16.92
CA ILE A 309 2.09 -2.64 18.12
C ILE A 309 2.00 -3.80 19.11
N SER A 310 0.79 -4.30 19.39
CA SER A 310 0.57 -5.42 20.30
C SER A 310 1.29 -6.69 19.85
N LEU A 311 1.16 -7.07 18.57
CA LEU A 311 1.86 -8.23 17.99
C LEU A 311 3.38 -8.07 18.04
N ALA A 312 3.88 -6.87 17.74
CA ALA A 312 5.31 -6.56 17.77
C ALA A 312 5.88 -6.70 19.18
N TYR A 313 5.18 -6.17 20.18
CA TYR A 313 5.59 -6.30 21.58
C TYR A 313 5.60 -7.75 22.07
N GLN A 314 4.57 -8.53 21.73
CA GLN A 314 4.52 -9.96 22.06
C GLN A 314 5.70 -10.72 21.45
N ALA A 315 6.04 -10.43 20.17
CA ALA A 315 7.19 -11.03 19.52
C ALA A 315 8.51 -10.62 20.17
N HIS A 316 8.67 -9.36 20.55
CA HIS A 316 9.85 -8.89 21.30
C HIS A 316 10.03 -9.65 22.62
N LYS A 317 8.98 -9.78 23.43
CA LYS A 317 9.00 -10.58 24.68
C LYS A 317 9.40 -12.03 24.41
N ALA A 318 8.81 -12.65 23.38
CA ALA A 318 9.13 -14.04 23.04
C ALA A 318 10.59 -14.23 22.58
N LEU A 319 11.16 -13.26 21.84
CA LEU A 319 12.58 -13.27 21.47
C LEU A 319 13.49 -13.18 22.69
N LYS A 320 13.22 -12.28 23.65
CA LYS A 320 14.01 -12.15 24.92
C LYS A 320 14.01 -13.45 25.72
N ASN A 321 12.88 -14.13 25.81
CA ASN A 321 12.77 -15.37 26.58
C ASN A 321 13.53 -16.54 25.92
N THR A 322 13.74 -16.50 24.60
CA THR A 322 14.53 -17.52 23.89
C THR A 322 16.05 -17.30 23.96
N THR A 323 16.51 -16.11 24.32
CA THR A 323 17.95 -15.80 24.49
C THR A 323 18.44 -16.03 25.91
N LYS A 324 17.53 -16.27 26.87
CA LYS A 324 17.86 -16.59 28.29
C LYS A 324 17.92 -18.09 28.58
N LYS A 325 17.58 -18.92 27.62
CA LYS A 325 17.77 -20.39 27.63
C LYS A 325 18.96 -20.78 26.74
#